data_8b47df82fc4b2650a65bdc0554e821b0
#
_entry.id   8b47df82fc4b2650a65bdc0554e821b0
#
_cell.length_a   1.000
_cell.length_b   1.000
_cell.length_c   1.000
_cell.angle_alpha   90.00
_cell.angle_beta   90.00
_cell.angle_gamma   90.00
#
_symmetry.space_group_name_H-M   'P 1'
#
loop_
_entity.id
_entity.type
_entity.pdbx_description
1 polymer ?
#
loop_
_entity_poly.entity_id
_entity_poly.type
_entity_poly.pdbx_seq_one_letter_code
_entity_poly.pdbx_strand_id
1 'polypeptide(L)'
;MLQPTMFPSVPRLYNKFYSKIKGNFDAATGCKSWLINKGLETKKYYVSDVDVSSYSHGCYDSLVFNKVKKLLGGRVRMMITASAPISKDVLLFMKACFGCPVLEAYGLSETSGAVTVTHWDDPISGTVGGPMKHTAFRLKDLPDMDYRITDQPYPRGEICVRSTCITSGYFMREDKTREAIDDEGFLHTGDVGCVFPNGAIKILDRCKNIFKLSQGEYVAPEKVENIFVQSNYIA
;
A
#
# COMPACT_ATOMS: atom_id res chain seq x y z
N MET A 1 23.92 -9.57 13.01
CA MET A 1 22.91 -8.78 12.26
C MET A 1 21.91 -9.75 11.64
N LEU A 2 20.61 -9.52 11.84
CA LEU A 2 19.57 -10.29 11.16
C LEU A 2 19.72 -10.05 9.65
N GLN A 3 19.59 -11.10 8.86
CA GLN A 3 19.57 -11.04 7.39
C GLN A 3 18.24 -11.59 6.92
N PRO A 4 17.15 -10.80 7.06
CA PRO A 4 15.80 -11.28 6.78
C PRO A 4 15.65 -11.63 5.31
N THR A 5 14.83 -12.63 5.02
CA THR A 5 14.37 -12.98 3.67
C THR A 5 13.04 -12.32 3.33
N MET A 6 12.23 -12.05 4.36
CA MET A 6 10.98 -11.28 4.28
C MET A 6 11.09 -10.08 5.20
N PHE A 7 10.65 -8.91 4.72
CA PHE A 7 10.72 -7.66 5.48
C PHE A 7 9.35 -6.95 5.51
N PRO A 8 8.47 -7.32 6.47
CA PRO A 8 7.24 -6.59 6.70
C PRO A 8 7.52 -5.29 7.46
N SER A 9 6.89 -4.19 7.06
CA SER A 9 7.02 -2.91 7.74
C SER A 9 5.87 -1.95 7.38
N VAL A 10 5.96 -0.74 7.92
CA VAL A 10 4.98 0.33 7.72
C VAL A 10 5.52 1.38 6.74
N PRO A 11 4.66 2.13 6.04
CA PRO A 11 5.05 3.15 5.07
C PRO A 11 6.05 4.17 5.61
N ARG A 12 5.90 4.59 6.87
CA ARG A 12 6.84 5.54 7.51
C ARG A 12 8.29 5.06 7.47
N LEU A 13 8.55 3.77 7.65
CA LEU A 13 9.90 3.22 7.57
C LEU A 13 10.38 3.16 6.12
N TYR A 14 9.53 2.78 5.18
CA TYR A 14 9.85 2.80 3.75
C TYR A 14 10.16 4.21 3.25
N ASN A 15 9.43 5.23 3.71
CA ASN A 15 9.72 6.63 3.41
C ASN A 15 11.09 7.06 3.95
N LYS A 16 11.47 6.62 5.16
CA LYS A 16 12.82 6.87 5.70
C LYS A 16 13.92 6.22 4.86
N PHE A 17 13.72 4.98 4.41
CA PHE A 17 14.67 4.34 3.49
C PHE A 17 14.74 5.09 2.17
N TYR A 18 13.59 5.43 1.59
CA TYR A 18 13.51 6.21 0.36
C TYR A 18 14.33 7.50 0.47
N SER A 19 14.04 8.34 1.47
CA SER A 19 14.72 9.62 1.66
C SER A 19 16.24 9.46 1.85
N LYS A 20 16.67 8.48 2.66
CA LYS A 20 18.08 8.21 2.91
C LYS A 20 18.80 7.69 1.66
N ILE A 21 18.23 6.75 0.94
CA ILE A 21 18.84 6.18 -0.27
C ILE A 21 18.85 7.22 -1.37
N LYS A 22 17.73 7.93 -1.58
CA LYS A 22 17.61 8.99 -2.58
C LYS A 22 18.59 10.13 -2.30
N GLY A 23 18.73 10.61 -1.07
CA GLY A 23 19.70 11.62 -0.70
C GLY A 23 21.14 11.20 -1.00
N ASN A 24 21.50 9.92 -0.77
CA ASN A 24 22.82 9.40 -1.16
C ASN A 24 23.00 9.32 -2.70
N PHE A 25 21.93 9.08 -3.44
CA PHE A 25 21.96 9.06 -4.90
C PHE A 25 22.10 10.46 -5.48
N ASP A 26 21.35 11.41 -4.94
CA ASP A 26 21.37 12.83 -5.36
C ASP A 26 22.71 13.50 -5.04
N ALA A 27 23.41 13.07 -3.99
CA ALA A 27 24.76 13.53 -3.66
C ALA A 27 25.86 12.97 -4.58
N ALA A 28 25.56 12.01 -5.43
CA ALA A 28 26.54 11.46 -6.37
C ALA A 28 26.75 12.43 -7.54
N THR A 29 28.00 12.49 -8.05
CA THR A 29 28.38 13.37 -9.15
C THR A 29 29.04 12.60 -10.30
N GLY A 30 29.12 13.22 -11.49
CA GLY A 30 29.78 12.67 -12.66
C GLY A 30 29.23 11.33 -13.15
N CYS A 31 30.10 10.45 -13.61
CA CYS A 31 29.71 9.13 -14.15
C CYS A 31 28.91 8.26 -13.16
N LYS A 32 29.15 8.43 -11.86
CA LYS A 32 28.42 7.69 -10.83
C LYS A 32 26.96 8.13 -10.78
N SER A 33 26.68 9.43 -10.84
CA SER A 33 25.31 9.96 -10.89
C SER A 33 24.57 9.46 -12.12
N TRP A 34 25.21 9.54 -13.29
CA TRP A 34 24.64 9.03 -14.53
C TRP A 34 24.29 7.54 -14.44
N LEU A 35 25.19 6.71 -13.91
CA LEU A 35 24.97 5.27 -13.75
C LEU A 35 23.83 4.95 -12.80
N ILE A 36 23.72 5.67 -11.67
CA ILE A 36 22.64 5.52 -10.71
C ILE A 36 21.29 5.86 -11.36
N ASN A 37 21.20 7.02 -11.99
CA ASN A 37 19.97 7.51 -12.61
C ASN A 37 19.51 6.58 -13.73
N LYS A 38 20.43 6.17 -14.62
CA LYS A 38 20.10 5.26 -15.72
C LYS A 38 19.69 3.88 -15.21
N GLY A 39 20.39 3.36 -14.20
CA GLY A 39 20.03 2.09 -13.57
C GLY A 39 18.68 2.13 -12.87
N LEU A 40 18.38 3.23 -12.17
CA LEU A 40 17.11 3.43 -11.49
C LEU A 40 15.95 3.55 -12.48
N GLU A 41 16.11 4.33 -13.54
CA GLU A 41 15.14 4.48 -14.63
C GLU A 41 14.82 3.10 -15.27
N THR A 42 15.88 2.38 -15.66
CA THR A 42 15.72 1.05 -16.29
C THR A 42 15.01 0.07 -15.37
N LYS A 43 15.41 0.01 -14.10
CA LYS A 43 14.78 -0.92 -13.15
C LYS A 43 13.36 -0.52 -12.78
N LYS A 44 13.06 0.78 -12.67
CA LYS A 44 11.68 1.25 -12.49
C LYS A 44 10.79 0.86 -13.67
N TYR A 45 11.30 0.94 -14.90
CA TYR A 45 10.58 0.49 -16.08
C TYR A 45 10.22 -1.00 -16.01
N TYR A 46 11.16 -1.87 -15.59
CA TYR A 46 10.92 -3.31 -15.47
C TYR A 46 9.95 -3.71 -14.36
N VAL A 47 9.76 -2.87 -13.35
CA VAL A 47 8.82 -3.11 -12.24
C VAL A 47 7.61 -2.18 -12.27
N SER A 48 7.40 -1.48 -13.40
CA SER A 48 6.29 -0.54 -13.57
C SER A 48 4.96 -1.27 -13.80
N ASP A 49 3.87 -0.49 -13.76
CA ASP A 49 2.49 -0.98 -13.90
C ASP A 49 2.14 -1.61 -15.26
N VAL A 50 3.07 -1.62 -16.23
CA VAL A 50 2.80 -2.16 -17.57
C VAL A 50 3.12 -3.65 -17.64
N ASP A 51 4.25 -4.04 -17.08
CA ASP A 51 4.70 -5.44 -17.05
C ASP A 51 5.82 -5.60 -16.02
N VAL A 52 5.63 -6.51 -15.06
CA VAL A 52 6.70 -6.84 -14.11
C VAL A 52 7.57 -7.91 -14.74
N SER A 53 8.47 -7.49 -15.63
CA SER A 53 9.35 -8.40 -16.37
C SER A 53 10.51 -8.92 -15.55
N SER A 54 11.09 -8.11 -14.66
CA SER A 54 12.19 -8.52 -13.79
C SER A 54 12.45 -7.57 -12.64
N TYR A 55 12.69 -8.11 -11.46
CA TYR A 55 13.17 -7.35 -10.30
C TYR A 55 14.70 -7.15 -10.30
N SER A 56 15.46 -7.87 -11.10
CA SER A 56 16.92 -7.85 -11.11
C SER A 56 17.48 -7.39 -12.44
N HIS A 57 18.65 -6.74 -12.38
CA HIS A 57 19.42 -6.36 -13.56
C HIS A 57 20.91 -6.54 -13.26
N GLY A 58 21.54 -7.59 -13.84
CA GLY A 58 22.88 -8.02 -13.47
C GLY A 58 23.93 -6.94 -13.38
N CYS A 59 24.02 -6.05 -14.37
CA CYS A 59 25.01 -4.97 -14.42
C CYS A 59 24.71 -3.90 -13.35
N TYR A 60 23.50 -3.32 -13.34
CA TYR A 60 23.16 -2.25 -12.40
C TYR A 60 23.10 -2.74 -10.96
N ASP A 61 22.64 -3.98 -10.73
CA ASP A 61 22.64 -4.56 -9.38
C ASP A 61 24.06 -4.70 -8.84
N SER A 62 25.00 -5.18 -9.66
CA SER A 62 26.41 -5.32 -9.26
C SER A 62 27.07 -3.99 -8.94
N LEU A 63 26.87 -2.99 -9.79
CA LEU A 63 27.56 -1.70 -9.68
C LEU A 63 26.96 -0.76 -8.64
N VAL A 64 25.62 -0.80 -8.47
CA VAL A 64 24.87 0.18 -7.66
C VAL A 64 24.06 -0.50 -6.56
N PHE A 65 23.07 -1.33 -6.93
CA PHE A 65 21.98 -1.70 -6.02
C PHE A 65 22.36 -2.77 -4.99
N ASN A 66 23.39 -3.58 -5.21
CA ASN A 66 23.87 -4.54 -4.20
C ASN A 66 24.32 -3.85 -2.90
N LYS A 67 24.80 -2.59 -2.99
CA LYS A 67 25.11 -1.80 -1.80
C LYS A 67 23.86 -1.41 -1.01
N VAL A 68 22.75 -1.12 -1.72
CA VAL A 68 21.46 -0.83 -1.09
C VAL A 68 20.88 -2.10 -0.47
N LYS A 69 20.88 -3.23 -1.17
CA LYS A 69 20.42 -4.53 -0.65
C LYS A 69 21.10 -4.92 0.67
N LYS A 70 22.40 -4.61 0.79
CA LYS A 70 23.20 -4.87 2.02
C LYS A 70 22.72 -4.10 3.25
N LEU A 71 21.97 -2.99 3.10
CA LEU A 71 21.39 -2.26 4.24
C LEU A 71 20.45 -3.15 5.08
N LEU A 72 19.80 -4.12 4.44
CA LEU A 72 18.95 -5.12 5.10
C LEU A 72 19.59 -6.52 5.10
N GLY A 73 20.92 -6.61 4.92
CA GLY A 73 21.65 -7.88 4.94
C GLY A 73 21.76 -8.60 3.60
N GLY A 74 21.19 -8.06 2.52
CA GLY A 74 21.34 -8.56 1.14
C GLY A 74 20.55 -9.83 0.81
N ARG A 75 19.67 -10.33 1.71
CA ARG A 75 18.92 -11.59 1.53
C ARG A 75 17.42 -11.39 1.38
N VAL A 76 16.94 -10.14 1.40
CA VAL A 76 15.50 -9.84 1.27
C VAL A 76 15.02 -10.28 -0.10
N ARG A 77 13.98 -11.10 -0.12
CA ARG A 77 13.30 -11.62 -1.31
C ARG A 77 11.91 -11.03 -1.50
N MET A 78 11.32 -10.49 -0.43
CA MET A 78 10.00 -9.90 -0.43
C MET A 78 9.88 -8.86 0.68
N MET A 79 9.21 -7.77 0.38
CA MET A 79 8.82 -6.74 1.35
C MET A 79 7.30 -6.66 1.41
N ILE A 80 6.74 -6.30 2.56
CA ILE A 80 5.30 -6.12 2.76
C ILE A 80 5.10 -4.79 3.48
N THR A 81 4.20 -3.97 2.96
CA THR A 81 3.76 -2.73 3.60
C THR A 81 2.29 -2.81 3.96
N ALA A 82 1.91 -2.32 5.13
CA ALA A 82 0.53 -2.32 5.61
C ALA A 82 0.31 -1.18 6.62
N SER A 83 -0.92 -1.02 7.09
CA SER A 83 -1.37 -0.08 8.14
C SER A 83 -1.53 1.37 7.70
N ALA A 84 -1.03 1.79 6.55
CA ALA A 84 -1.27 3.10 5.96
C ALA A 84 -0.97 3.05 4.44
N PRO A 85 -1.49 3.99 3.65
CA PRO A 85 -1.14 4.11 2.24
C PRO A 85 0.34 4.42 2.03
N ILE A 86 0.90 3.92 0.95
CA ILE A 86 2.26 4.25 0.50
C ILE A 86 2.18 4.90 -0.89
N SER A 87 3.06 5.88 -1.15
CA SER A 87 3.06 6.49 -2.48
C SER A 87 3.63 5.52 -3.53
N LYS A 88 3.07 5.58 -4.73
CA LYS A 88 3.52 4.79 -5.88
C LYS A 88 5.02 4.98 -6.16
N ASP A 89 5.51 6.22 -6.06
CA ASP A 89 6.92 6.52 -6.31
C ASP A 89 7.86 5.82 -5.31
N VAL A 90 7.48 5.81 -4.02
CA VAL A 90 8.23 5.11 -2.99
C VAL A 90 8.19 3.61 -3.22
N LEU A 91 7.01 3.06 -3.56
CA LEU A 91 6.84 1.64 -3.85
C LEU A 91 7.74 1.19 -5.01
N LEU A 92 7.66 1.87 -6.17
CA LEU A 92 8.47 1.56 -7.34
C LEU A 92 9.97 1.73 -7.09
N PHE A 93 10.34 2.77 -6.34
CA PHE A 93 11.73 2.99 -5.95
C PHE A 93 12.26 1.84 -5.08
N MET A 94 11.48 1.39 -4.10
CA MET A 94 11.87 0.27 -3.23
C MET A 94 11.97 -1.04 -4.03
N LYS A 95 11.00 -1.35 -4.89
CA LYS A 95 11.06 -2.50 -5.81
C LYS A 95 12.36 -2.47 -6.65
N ALA A 96 12.69 -1.33 -7.25
CA ALA A 96 13.88 -1.16 -8.07
C ALA A 96 15.18 -1.29 -7.26
N CYS A 97 15.27 -0.62 -6.10
CA CYS A 97 16.49 -0.59 -5.29
C CYS A 97 16.80 -1.92 -4.61
N PHE A 98 15.80 -2.60 -4.07
CA PHE A 98 16.00 -3.88 -3.37
C PHE A 98 15.89 -5.09 -4.30
N GLY A 99 15.37 -4.92 -5.51
CA GLY A 99 15.27 -5.98 -6.49
C GLY A 99 14.37 -7.12 -6.05
N CYS A 100 13.25 -6.79 -5.41
CA CYS A 100 12.25 -7.74 -4.94
C CYS A 100 10.86 -7.11 -4.94
N PRO A 101 9.78 -7.93 -4.94
CA PRO A 101 8.43 -7.42 -4.79
C PRO A 101 8.24 -6.68 -3.46
N VAL A 102 7.46 -5.60 -3.51
CA VAL A 102 6.94 -4.88 -2.34
C VAL A 102 5.43 -4.98 -2.44
N LEU A 103 4.83 -5.76 -1.54
CA LEU A 103 3.41 -6.05 -1.52
C LEU A 103 2.71 -5.06 -0.59
N GLU A 104 1.54 -4.60 -1.00
CA GLU A 104 0.63 -3.83 -0.16
C GLU A 104 -0.42 -4.77 0.43
N ALA A 105 -0.63 -4.68 1.74
CA ALA A 105 -1.61 -5.49 2.44
C ALA A 105 -2.55 -4.59 3.24
N TYR A 106 -3.81 -4.99 3.32
CA TYR A 106 -4.82 -4.30 4.12
C TYR A 106 -5.47 -5.26 5.11
N GLY A 107 -5.71 -4.75 6.29
CA GLY A 107 -6.40 -5.42 7.38
C GLY A 107 -6.47 -4.54 8.61
N LEU A 108 -7.18 -5.02 9.60
CA LEU A 108 -7.51 -4.33 10.84
C LEU A 108 -7.12 -5.24 12.02
N SER A 109 -7.12 -4.69 13.23
CA SER A 109 -7.01 -5.49 14.45
C SER A 109 -8.16 -6.48 14.57
N GLU A 110 -9.36 -6.06 14.16
CA GLU A 110 -10.60 -6.84 14.14
C GLU A 110 -10.56 -8.00 13.15
N THR A 111 -9.66 -7.96 12.17
CA THR A 111 -9.46 -9.06 11.20
C THR A 111 -8.24 -9.92 11.53
N SER A 112 -7.64 -9.73 12.71
CA SER A 112 -6.43 -10.45 13.17
C SER A 112 -5.24 -10.34 12.21
N GLY A 113 -5.22 -9.33 11.35
CA GLY A 113 -4.18 -9.08 10.35
C GLY A 113 -4.73 -8.81 8.96
N ALA A 114 -3.95 -9.14 7.94
CA ALA A 114 -4.31 -8.85 6.57
C ALA A 114 -5.48 -9.70 6.06
N VAL A 115 -6.40 -9.07 5.36
CA VAL A 115 -7.53 -9.70 4.63
C VAL A 115 -7.41 -9.53 3.12
N THR A 116 -6.55 -8.62 2.67
CA THR A 116 -6.11 -8.49 1.28
C THR A 116 -4.60 -8.37 1.20
N VAL A 117 -4.05 -8.74 0.06
CA VAL A 117 -2.64 -8.52 -0.27
C VAL A 117 -2.52 -8.43 -1.80
N THR A 118 -1.66 -7.53 -2.29
CA THR A 118 -1.34 -7.47 -3.72
C THR A 118 -0.56 -8.72 -4.13
N HIS A 119 -0.77 -9.17 -5.36
CA HIS A 119 0.04 -10.25 -5.91
C HIS A 119 1.44 -9.73 -6.28
N TRP A 120 2.45 -10.59 -6.25
CA TRP A 120 3.84 -10.19 -6.50
C TRP A 120 4.09 -9.76 -7.95
N ASP A 121 3.26 -10.20 -8.89
CA ASP A 121 3.28 -9.82 -10.31
C ASP A 121 2.12 -8.87 -10.69
N ASP A 122 1.37 -8.33 -9.71
CA ASP A 122 0.33 -7.35 -9.98
C ASP A 122 0.97 -6.05 -10.49
N PRO A 123 0.67 -5.63 -11.73
CA PRO A 123 1.22 -4.41 -12.30
C PRO A 123 0.59 -3.14 -11.71
N ILE A 124 -0.59 -3.24 -11.09
CA ILE A 124 -1.35 -2.09 -10.62
C ILE A 124 -0.90 -1.69 -9.21
N SER A 125 -0.17 -0.58 -9.11
CA SER A 125 0.19 0.02 -7.82
C SER A 125 -0.93 0.88 -7.24
N GLY A 126 -0.98 1.00 -5.90
CA GLY A 126 -1.96 1.82 -5.19
C GLY A 126 -3.30 1.12 -4.97
N THR A 127 -3.30 -0.20 -5.06
CA THR A 127 -4.34 -1.08 -4.56
C THR A 127 -3.81 -1.88 -3.38
N VAL A 128 -4.69 -2.48 -2.61
CA VAL A 128 -4.33 -3.43 -1.55
C VAL A 128 -4.53 -4.88 -1.99
N GLY A 129 -4.68 -5.09 -3.30
CA GLY A 129 -4.91 -6.40 -3.90
C GLY A 129 -6.33 -6.91 -3.72
N GLY A 130 -6.53 -8.18 -4.02
CA GLY A 130 -7.78 -8.88 -3.86
C GLY A 130 -7.92 -9.61 -2.51
N PRO A 131 -9.08 -10.19 -2.24
CA PRO A 131 -9.35 -10.92 -1.00
C PRO A 131 -8.44 -12.14 -0.84
N MET A 132 -7.96 -12.34 0.39
CA MET A 132 -7.27 -13.57 0.77
C MET A 132 -8.24 -14.75 0.84
N LYS A 133 -7.69 -15.96 0.85
CA LYS A 133 -8.50 -17.18 0.97
C LYS A 133 -9.43 -17.12 2.19
N HIS A 134 -10.68 -17.58 2.02
CA HIS A 134 -11.73 -17.55 3.04
C HIS A 134 -12.18 -16.15 3.48
N THR A 135 -11.94 -15.13 2.65
CA THR A 135 -12.41 -13.76 2.87
C THR A 135 -13.41 -13.36 1.80
N ALA A 136 -14.54 -12.81 2.21
CA ALA A 136 -15.52 -12.20 1.33
C ALA A 136 -15.58 -10.69 1.59
N PHE A 137 -15.76 -9.92 0.52
CA PHE A 137 -15.92 -8.47 0.57
C PHE A 137 -17.24 -8.08 -0.05
N ARG A 138 -17.84 -7.04 0.50
CA ARG A 138 -18.89 -6.29 -0.15
C ARG A 138 -18.69 -4.79 0.08
N LEU A 139 -19.20 -3.98 -0.81
CA LEU A 139 -19.31 -2.54 -0.61
C LEU A 139 -20.73 -2.22 -0.12
N LYS A 140 -20.83 -1.26 0.80
CA LYS A 140 -22.07 -0.69 1.28
C LYS A 140 -22.14 0.77 0.88
N ASP A 141 -23.30 1.20 0.37
CA ASP A 141 -23.55 2.58 0.01
C ASP A 141 -23.35 3.52 1.22
N LEU A 142 -22.76 4.66 0.96
CA LEU A 142 -22.61 5.79 1.88
C LEU A 142 -23.22 7.04 1.24
N PRO A 143 -24.58 7.15 1.22
CA PRO A 143 -25.25 8.26 0.52
C PRO A 143 -24.85 9.64 1.02
N ASP A 144 -24.59 9.77 2.34
CA ASP A 144 -24.18 11.02 2.97
C ASP A 144 -22.80 11.52 2.49
N MET A 145 -21.99 10.63 1.92
CA MET A 145 -20.66 10.92 1.37
C MET A 145 -20.63 10.85 -0.16
N ASP A 146 -21.79 10.65 -0.80
CA ASP A 146 -21.91 10.47 -2.25
C ASP A 146 -21.06 9.34 -2.82
N TYR A 147 -20.95 8.21 -2.07
CA TYR A 147 -20.33 6.97 -2.50
C TYR A 147 -21.37 5.88 -2.67
N ARG A 148 -21.45 5.33 -3.88
CA ARG A 148 -22.46 4.33 -4.25
C ARG A 148 -21.82 3.13 -4.97
N ILE A 149 -22.41 1.96 -4.76
CA ILE A 149 -22.02 0.73 -5.48
C ILE A 149 -22.31 0.83 -6.98
N THR A 150 -23.15 1.79 -7.40
CA THR A 150 -23.47 2.08 -8.81
C THR A 150 -22.56 3.11 -9.45
N ASP A 151 -21.56 3.63 -8.72
CA ASP A 151 -20.65 4.66 -9.24
C ASP A 151 -19.83 4.14 -10.42
N GLN A 152 -19.56 5.09 -11.32
CA GLN A 152 -18.71 4.87 -12.50
C GLN A 152 -17.43 5.72 -12.36
N PRO A 153 -16.29 5.27 -12.84
CA PRO A 153 -16.03 4.00 -13.55
C PRO A 153 -15.91 2.77 -12.63
N TYR A 154 -15.89 2.94 -11.31
CA TYR A 154 -15.76 1.86 -10.34
C TYR A 154 -16.76 2.02 -9.19
N PRO A 155 -17.38 0.92 -8.72
CA PRO A 155 -18.22 0.93 -7.52
C PRO A 155 -17.43 1.45 -6.32
N ARG A 156 -18.07 2.32 -5.50
CA ARG A 156 -17.48 2.88 -4.28
C ARG A 156 -18.42 2.68 -3.09
N GLY A 157 -17.85 2.56 -1.91
CA GLY A 157 -18.64 2.42 -0.68
C GLY A 157 -17.79 2.05 0.53
N GLU A 158 -18.45 1.84 1.66
CA GLU A 158 -17.79 1.26 2.83
C GLU A 158 -17.41 -0.19 2.54
N ILE A 159 -16.18 -0.54 2.86
CA ILE A 159 -15.68 -1.90 2.76
C ILE A 159 -16.23 -2.72 3.92
N CYS A 160 -17.00 -3.77 3.64
CA CYS A 160 -17.44 -4.73 4.63
C CYS A 160 -16.75 -6.07 4.37
N VAL A 161 -16.24 -6.70 5.42
CA VAL A 161 -15.40 -7.91 5.35
C VAL A 161 -16.04 -9.03 6.14
N ARG A 162 -16.12 -10.23 5.55
CA ARG A 162 -16.44 -11.45 6.27
C ARG A 162 -15.32 -12.47 6.06
N SER A 163 -14.75 -12.96 7.16
CA SER A 163 -13.64 -13.92 7.14
C SER A 163 -13.66 -14.77 8.40
N THR A 164 -13.00 -15.91 8.34
CA THR A 164 -12.77 -16.76 9.54
C THR A 164 -11.80 -16.12 10.55
N CYS A 165 -11.12 -15.03 10.16
CA CYS A 165 -10.16 -14.32 11.00
C CYS A 165 -10.75 -13.11 11.72
N ILE A 166 -12.06 -12.84 11.57
CA ILE A 166 -12.72 -11.72 12.27
C ILE A 166 -12.83 -12.03 13.76
N THR A 167 -12.58 -11.02 14.59
CA THR A 167 -12.80 -11.10 16.03
C THR A 167 -14.25 -11.46 16.35
N SER A 168 -14.46 -12.14 17.48
CA SER A 168 -15.82 -12.42 17.98
C SER A 168 -16.53 -11.18 18.54
N GLY A 169 -15.81 -10.08 18.73
CA GLY A 169 -16.36 -8.81 19.21
C GLY A 169 -15.43 -8.04 20.13
N TYR A 170 -15.92 -6.94 20.65
CA TYR A 170 -15.20 -6.09 21.62
C TYR A 170 -15.52 -6.54 23.06
N PHE A 171 -14.47 -6.71 23.85
CA PHE A 171 -14.58 -7.18 25.22
C PHE A 171 -15.53 -6.29 26.05
N MET A 172 -16.55 -6.91 26.66
CA MET A 172 -17.61 -6.27 27.46
C MET A 172 -18.33 -5.09 26.76
N ARG A 173 -18.36 -5.07 25.43
CA ARG A 173 -18.99 -4.02 24.63
C ARG A 173 -19.84 -4.64 23.52
N GLU A 174 -20.95 -5.29 23.93
CA GLU A 174 -21.89 -5.86 22.97
C GLU A 174 -22.51 -4.81 22.04
N ASP A 175 -22.74 -3.61 22.57
CA ASP A 175 -23.22 -2.46 21.81
C ASP A 175 -22.31 -2.19 20.61
N LYS A 176 -21.00 -2.10 20.84
CA LYS A 176 -20.01 -1.87 19.79
C LYS A 176 -19.81 -3.07 18.87
N THR A 177 -19.94 -4.25 19.39
CA THR A 177 -19.87 -5.48 18.58
C THR A 177 -21.01 -5.53 17.56
N ARG A 178 -22.24 -5.24 17.98
CA ARG A 178 -23.43 -5.20 17.10
C ARG A 178 -23.38 -4.04 16.09
N GLU A 179 -22.75 -2.91 16.44
CA GLU A 179 -22.51 -1.81 15.51
C GLU A 179 -21.49 -2.21 14.43
N ALA A 180 -20.48 -3.00 14.80
CA ALA A 180 -19.36 -3.32 13.92
C ALA A 180 -19.59 -4.57 13.06
N ILE A 181 -20.30 -5.57 13.57
CA ILE A 181 -20.55 -6.85 12.87
C ILE A 181 -22.06 -7.00 12.68
N ASP A 182 -22.48 -7.10 11.43
CA ASP A 182 -23.89 -7.26 11.10
C ASP A 182 -24.38 -8.71 11.25
N ASP A 183 -25.71 -8.91 11.10
CA ASP A 183 -26.37 -10.20 11.24
C ASP A 183 -25.91 -11.25 10.20
N GLU A 184 -25.30 -10.80 9.08
CA GLU A 184 -24.72 -11.67 8.07
C GLU A 184 -23.24 -12.02 8.35
N GLY A 185 -22.67 -11.49 9.45
CA GLY A 185 -21.31 -11.69 9.88
C GLY A 185 -20.27 -10.85 9.10
N PHE A 186 -20.69 -9.76 8.46
CA PHE A 186 -19.77 -8.80 7.88
C PHE A 186 -19.34 -7.74 8.89
N LEU A 187 -18.03 -7.56 9.02
CA LEU A 187 -17.44 -6.47 9.76
C LEU A 187 -17.50 -5.19 8.92
N HIS A 188 -18.10 -4.15 9.44
CA HIS A 188 -18.08 -2.80 8.93
C HIS A 188 -16.74 -2.16 9.30
N THR A 189 -15.86 -1.99 8.31
CA THR A 189 -14.48 -1.55 8.59
C THR A 189 -14.36 -0.06 8.92
N GLY A 190 -15.35 0.72 8.51
CA GLY A 190 -15.29 2.17 8.53
C GLY A 190 -14.32 2.75 7.50
N ASP A 191 -13.79 1.93 6.60
CA ASP A 191 -12.92 2.36 5.50
C ASP A 191 -13.71 2.42 4.20
N VAL A 192 -13.52 3.49 3.43
CA VAL A 192 -14.12 3.65 2.10
C VAL A 192 -13.15 3.12 1.05
N GLY A 193 -13.68 2.37 0.11
CA GLY A 193 -12.89 1.86 -0.99
C GLY A 193 -13.64 1.79 -2.32
N CYS A 194 -12.91 1.43 -3.35
CA CYS A 194 -13.45 1.05 -4.64
C CYS A 194 -12.90 -0.29 -5.10
N VAL A 195 -13.66 -0.98 -5.95
CA VAL A 195 -13.29 -2.28 -6.50
C VAL A 195 -13.05 -2.14 -8.00
N PHE A 196 -11.89 -2.58 -8.45
CA PHE A 196 -11.54 -2.59 -9.87
C PHE A 196 -12.12 -3.83 -10.58
N PRO A 197 -12.21 -3.82 -11.93
CA PRO A 197 -12.75 -4.96 -12.69
C PRO A 197 -11.99 -6.28 -12.49
N ASN A 198 -10.72 -6.23 -12.11
CA ASN A 198 -9.90 -7.41 -11.78
C ASN A 198 -10.09 -7.91 -10.33
N GLY A 199 -11.01 -7.31 -9.57
CA GLY A 199 -11.27 -7.65 -8.17
C GLY A 199 -10.30 -7.02 -7.17
N ALA A 200 -9.32 -6.22 -7.60
CA ALA A 200 -8.44 -5.50 -6.70
C ALA A 200 -9.20 -4.37 -5.98
N ILE A 201 -8.87 -4.17 -4.72
CA ILE A 201 -9.48 -3.16 -3.85
C ILE A 201 -8.50 -2.00 -3.69
N LYS A 202 -9.02 -0.78 -3.78
CA LYS A 202 -8.30 0.44 -3.43
C LYS A 202 -8.98 1.11 -2.25
N ILE A 203 -8.23 1.35 -1.20
CA ILE A 203 -8.69 2.16 -0.07
C ILE A 203 -8.64 3.62 -0.48
N LEU A 204 -9.73 4.33 -0.24
CA LEU A 204 -9.84 5.76 -0.55
C LEU A 204 -9.54 6.61 0.68
N ASP A 205 -10.21 6.32 1.80
CA ASP A 205 -9.96 6.92 3.13
C ASP A 205 -10.83 6.23 4.20
N ARG A 206 -10.76 6.72 5.44
CA ARG A 206 -11.68 6.34 6.51
C ARG A 206 -12.94 7.20 6.50
N CYS A 207 -14.11 6.59 6.72
CA CYS A 207 -15.38 7.32 6.80
C CYS A 207 -15.32 8.48 7.80
N LYS A 208 -14.68 8.27 8.96
CA LYS A 208 -14.56 9.29 10.03
C LYS A 208 -13.60 10.43 9.71
N ASN A 209 -12.66 10.23 8.78
CA ASN A 209 -11.65 11.22 8.41
C ASN A 209 -12.11 12.10 7.26
N ILE A 210 -12.98 11.58 6.41
CA ILE A 210 -13.52 12.33 5.28
C ILE A 210 -14.41 13.46 5.80
N PHE A 211 -14.12 14.68 5.43
CA PHE A 211 -14.95 15.83 5.75
C PHE A 211 -15.37 16.58 4.50
N LYS A 212 -16.53 17.23 4.59
CA LYS A 212 -17.11 18.02 3.51
C LYS A 212 -16.70 19.48 3.65
N LEU A 213 -16.09 20.04 2.62
CA LEU A 213 -15.81 21.46 2.56
C LEU A 213 -17.11 22.27 2.43
N SER A 214 -17.05 23.56 2.72
CA SER A 214 -18.19 24.49 2.59
C SER A 214 -18.75 24.56 1.16
N GLN A 215 -17.91 24.28 0.17
CA GLN A 215 -18.30 24.21 -1.25
C GLN A 215 -18.94 22.87 -1.67
N GLY A 216 -19.04 21.91 -0.74
CA GLY A 216 -19.65 20.60 -0.98
C GLY A 216 -18.69 19.48 -1.41
N GLU A 217 -17.41 19.76 -1.59
CA GLU A 217 -16.41 18.76 -1.94
C GLU A 217 -15.97 17.97 -0.70
N TYR A 218 -15.74 16.65 -0.88
CA TYR A 218 -15.21 15.78 0.15
C TYR A 218 -13.69 15.69 0.06
N VAL A 219 -13.03 15.91 1.19
CA VAL A 219 -11.57 15.84 1.31
C VAL A 219 -11.19 14.63 2.14
N ALA A 220 -10.27 13.84 1.59
CA ALA A 220 -9.59 12.74 2.25
C ALA A 220 -8.23 13.24 2.76
N PRO A 221 -8.06 13.51 4.07
CA PRO A 221 -6.83 14.09 4.62
C PRO A 221 -5.58 13.29 4.31
N GLU A 222 -5.66 11.97 4.37
CA GLU A 222 -4.52 11.09 4.12
C GLU A 222 -3.91 11.28 2.72
N LYS A 223 -4.72 11.66 1.71
CA LYS A 223 -4.19 11.99 0.37
C LYS A 223 -3.32 13.23 0.39
N VAL A 224 -3.73 14.23 1.16
CA VAL A 224 -3.00 15.51 1.30
C VAL A 224 -1.73 15.29 2.10
N GLU A 225 -1.82 14.56 3.21
CA GLU A 225 -0.67 14.19 4.05
C GLU A 225 0.38 13.40 3.27
N ASN A 226 -0.03 12.44 2.46
CA ASN A 226 0.88 11.65 1.63
C ASN A 226 1.66 12.50 0.60
N ILE A 227 1.10 13.63 0.15
CA ILE A 227 1.81 14.59 -0.70
C ILE A 227 2.82 15.38 0.13
N PHE A 228 2.42 15.85 1.31
CA PHE A 228 3.29 16.62 2.19
C PHE A 228 4.51 15.82 2.68
N VAL A 229 4.32 14.55 3.06
CA VAL A 229 5.41 13.67 3.52
C VAL A 229 6.49 13.43 2.44
N GLN A 230 6.19 13.71 1.16
CA GLN A 230 7.19 13.63 0.09
C GLN A 230 8.09 14.87 0.01
N SER A 231 7.71 15.95 0.69
CA SER A 231 8.49 17.18 0.73
C SER A 231 9.73 17.03 1.63
N ASN A 232 10.88 17.48 1.17
CA ASN A 232 12.10 17.52 1.98
C ASN A 232 12.05 18.57 3.12
N TYR A 233 11.02 19.42 3.14
CA TYR A 233 10.85 20.51 4.12
C TYR A 233 9.88 20.13 5.24
N ILE A 234 9.21 19.00 5.14
CA ILE A 234 8.22 18.52 6.12
C ILE A 234 8.74 17.21 6.71
N ALA A 235 8.92 17.19 8.04
CA ALA A 235 9.47 16.05 8.79
C ALA A 235 8.34 15.21 9.44
#